data_9dcc954c17886da4c814f149e12e8f9f
#
_entry.id   9dcc954c17886da4c814f149e12e8f9f
#
_cell.length_a   1.000
_cell.length_b   1.000
_cell.length_c   1.000
_cell.angle_alpha   90.00
_cell.angle_beta   90.00
_cell.angle_gamma   90.00
#
_symmetry.space_group_name_H-M   'P 1'
#
loop_
_entity.id
_entity.type
_entity.pdbx_description
1 polymer ?
#
loop_
_entity_poly.entity_id
_entity_poly.type
_entity_poly.pdbx_seq_one_letter_code
_entity_poly.pdbx_strand_id
1 'polypeptide(L)'
;KTAFLTTVLLSLAMHNRVENLNFYILDFGNSGLIPLNRLHHTADYISFDDTERFRKFCNLIQAEIKRRKKLLAERMVQNFEVYNQVAEKTLKAIVIAIDNYDVVKELGYEAEEFFQKLSRDGTGLGIYMAATATRSNAMKYSTYNNFKNKVAGYLFDESDLHVIVGRSSYSQSEIKGRTLIKYNGLVSVM
;
A
#
# COMPACT_ATOMS: atom_id res chain seq x y z
N LYS A 1 11.84 -6.92 -4.18
CA LYS A 1 10.64 -6.27 -3.61
C LYS A 1 10.56 -4.78 -3.99
N THR A 2 11.57 -3.95 -3.74
CA THR A 2 11.61 -2.52 -4.10
C THR A 2 11.37 -2.29 -5.61
N ALA A 3 12.05 -3.03 -6.49
CA ALA A 3 11.84 -2.96 -7.94
C ALA A 3 10.39 -3.27 -8.35
N PHE A 4 9.75 -4.25 -7.72
CA PHE A 4 8.34 -4.55 -7.96
C PHE A 4 7.45 -3.37 -7.56
N LEU A 5 7.65 -2.80 -6.37
CA LEU A 5 6.88 -1.63 -5.91
C LEU A 5 7.09 -0.43 -6.84
N THR A 6 8.33 -0.19 -7.28
CA THR A 6 8.65 0.83 -8.30
C THR A 6 7.85 0.61 -9.57
N THR A 7 7.83 -0.61 -10.10
CA THR A 7 7.08 -0.96 -11.32
C THR A 7 5.58 -0.69 -11.15
N VAL A 8 5.01 -1.06 -10.01
CA VAL A 8 3.58 -0.81 -9.69
C VAL A 8 3.29 0.69 -9.69
N LEU A 9 4.10 1.49 -8.99
CA LEU A 9 3.89 2.94 -8.90
C LEU A 9 4.07 3.64 -10.24
N LEU A 10 5.08 3.25 -11.03
CA LEU A 10 5.28 3.78 -12.38
C LEU A 10 4.09 3.41 -13.29
N SER A 11 3.63 2.17 -13.26
CA SER A 11 2.47 1.75 -14.03
C SER A 11 1.21 2.54 -13.65
N LEU A 12 0.98 2.75 -12.35
CA LEU A 12 -0.12 3.58 -11.88
C LEU A 12 0.00 5.04 -12.36
N ALA A 13 1.21 5.62 -12.30
CA ALA A 13 1.46 6.98 -12.76
C ALA A 13 1.24 7.13 -14.27
N MET A 14 1.64 6.14 -15.07
CA MET A 14 1.45 6.16 -16.53
C MET A 14 -0.01 6.07 -16.97
N HIS A 15 -0.85 5.40 -16.19
CA HIS A 15 -2.26 5.16 -16.55
C HIS A 15 -3.25 6.10 -15.85
N ASN A 16 -2.78 6.97 -14.95
CA ASN A 16 -3.63 7.90 -14.23
C ASN A 16 -3.12 9.34 -14.35
N ARG A 17 -4.02 10.29 -14.43
CA ARG A 17 -3.68 11.71 -14.40
C ARG A 17 -3.32 12.14 -12.98
N VAL A 18 -2.47 13.15 -12.85
CA VAL A 18 -2.06 13.73 -11.57
C VAL A 18 -3.26 14.27 -10.76
N GLU A 19 -4.31 14.71 -11.45
CA GLU A 19 -5.54 15.19 -10.82
C GLU A 19 -6.33 14.08 -10.12
N ASN A 20 -6.10 12.81 -10.50
CA ASN A 20 -6.86 11.67 -10.01
C ASN A 20 -6.14 10.81 -8.99
N LEU A 21 -4.80 10.93 -8.89
CA LEU A 21 -3.98 10.03 -8.10
C LEU A 21 -2.80 10.76 -7.44
N ASN A 22 -2.60 10.51 -6.14
CA ASN A 22 -1.43 10.94 -5.40
C ASN A 22 -0.73 9.76 -4.75
N PHE A 23 0.61 9.84 -4.67
CA PHE A 23 1.46 8.92 -3.92
C PHE A 23 2.01 9.57 -2.66
N TYR A 24 1.99 8.84 -1.55
CA TYR A 24 2.84 9.06 -0.39
C TYR A 24 3.81 7.89 -0.31
N ILE A 25 5.09 8.17 -0.39
CA ILE A 25 6.14 7.15 -0.44
C ILE A 25 6.85 7.11 0.91
N LEU A 26 6.73 5.99 1.60
CA LEU A 26 7.43 5.69 2.84
C LEU A 26 8.57 4.72 2.50
N ASP A 27 9.75 5.26 2.25
CA ASP A 27 10.94 4.48 1.90
C ASP A 27 11.71 4.14 3.18
N PHE A 28 11.33 3.03 3.79
CA PHE A 28 11.95 2.50 5.00
C PHE A 28 13.03 1.44 4.70
N GLY A 29 13.36 1.29 3.43
CA GLY A 29 14.44 0.42 2.95
C GLY A 29 15.74 1.18 2.73
N ASN A 30 16.37 0.90 1.61
CA ASN A 30 17.68 1.43 1.25
C ASN A 30 17.57 2.59 0.24
N SER A 31 16.63 3.48 0.42
CA SER A 31 16.43 4.66 -0.45
C SER A 31 16.19 4.32 -1.94
N GLY A 32 15.70 3.12 -2.20
CA GLY A 32 15.49 2.62 -3.57
C GLY A 32 14.34 3.29 -4.31
N LEU A 33 13.46 3.99 -3.60
CA LEU A 33 12.33 4.71 -4.17
C LEU A 33 12.60 6.21 -4.40
N ILE A 34 13.79 6.72 -4.07
CA ILE A 34 14.17 8.15 -4.29
C ILE A 34 13.82 8.66 -5.69
N PRO A 35 14.08 7.93 -6.81
CA PRO A 35 13.73 8.44 -8.13
C PRO A 35 12.26 8.78 -8.31
N LEU A 36 11.37 8.11 -7.59
CA LEU A 36 9.92 8.32 -7.66
C LEU A 36 9.48 9.64 -7.01
N ASN A 37 10.34 10.26 -6.19
CA ASN A 37 10.07 11.59 -5.63
C ASN A 37 9.95 12.69 -6.71
N ARG A 38 10.46 12.43 -7.92
CA ARG A 38 10.36 13.34 -9.06
C ARG A 38 9.05 13.22 -9.85
N LEU A 39 8.22 12.20 -9.57
CA LEU A 39 6.93 12.05 -10.22
C LEU A 39 5.97 13.14 -9.75
N HIS A 40 5.24 13.73 -10.68
CA HIS A 40 4.20 14.72 -10.37
C HIS A 40 3.06 14.16 -9.49
N HIS A 41 2.92 12.84 -9.45
CA HIS A 41 1.97 12.15 -8.57
C HIS A 41 2.44 12.07 -7.12
N THR A 42 3.74 12.24 -6.84
CA THR A 42 4.30 12.12 -5.50
C THR A 42 4.00 13.38 -4.69
N ALA A 43 3.11 13.24 -3.72
CA ALA A 43 2.75 14.30 -2.80
C ALA A 43 3.81 14.45 -1.69
N ASP A 44 4.40 13.34 -1.24
CA ASP A 44 5.46 13.35 -0.24
C ASP A 44 6.32 12.08 -0.31
N TYR A 45 7.59 12.23 0.08
CA TYR A 45 8.58 11.15 0.21
C TYR A 45 9.21 11.25 1.61
N ILE A 46 9.14 10.15 2.35
CA ILE A 46 9.51 10.09 3.75
C ILE A 46 10.47 8.92 3.95
N SER A 47 11.69 9.20 4.42
CA SER A 47 12.65 8.18 4.84
C SER A 47 12.38 7.72 6.28
N PHE A 48 12.94 6.57 6.65
CA PHE A 48 12.78 6.00 7.99
C PHE A 48 13.27 6.93 9.11
N ASP A 49 14.37 7.65 8.87
CA ASP A 49 14.99 8.53 9.87
C ASP A 49 14.22 9.84 10.09
N ASP A 50 13.32 10.22 9.17
CA ASP A 50 12.53 11.47 9.28
C ASP A 50 11.25 11.25 10.08
N THR A 51 11.42 11.00 11.36
CA THR A 51 10.31 10.70 12.29
C THR A 51 9.33 11.86 12.43
N GLU A 52 9.79 13.13 12.33
CA GLU A 52 8.90 14.28 12.39
C GLU A 52 8.00 14.36 11.16
N ARG A 53 8.55 14.14 9.97
CA ARG A 53 7.78 14.11 8.72
C ARG A 53 6.80 12.95 8.71
N PHE A 54 7.22 11.78 9.20
CA PHE A 54 6.34 10.63 9.37
C PHE A 54 5.15 10.95 10.30
N ARG A 55 5.38 11.61 11.44
CA ARG A 55 4.31 12.02 12.35
C ARG A 55 3.34 13.02 11.68
N LYS A 56 3.86 14.00 10.93
CA LYS A 56 3.05 14.95 10.16
C LYS A 56 2.20 14.23 9.10
N PHE A 57 2.79 13.27 8.40
CA PHE A 57 2.08 12.40 7.45
C PHE A 57 0.93 11.63 8.12
N CYS A 58 1.16 10.97 9.26
CA CYS A 58 0.11 10.26 9.98
C CYS A 58 -1.06 11.18 10.34
N ASN A 59 -0.77 12.37 10.85
CA ASN A 59 -1.79 13.35 11.19
C ASN A 59 -2.58 13.83 9.96
N LEU A 60 -1.89 14.07 8.84
CA LEU A 60 -2.50 14.47 7.58
C LEU A 60 -3.46 13.40 7.06
N ILE A 61 -3.03 12.14 7.03
CA ILE A 61 -3.87 11.04 6.55
C ILE A 61 -5.06 10.80 7.49
N GLN A 62 -4.87 10.91 8.79
CA GLN A 62 -5.99 10.82 9.76
C GLN A 62 -7.03 11.94 9.56
N ALA A 63 -6.57 13.17 9.32
CA ALA A 63 -7.45 14.28 9.00
C ALA A 63 -8.19 14.05 7.67
N GLU A 64 -7.50 13.55 6.66
CA GLU A 64 -8.08 13.23 5.35
C GLU A 64 -9.13 12.11 5.45
N ILE A 65 -8.88 11.08 6.25
CA ILE A 65 -9.86 10.02 6.54
C ILE A 65 -11.13 10.62 7.16
N LYS A 66 -10.99 11.50 8.16
CA LYS A 66 -12.12 12.17 8.79
C LYS A 66 -12.89 13.04 7.79
N ARG A 67 -12.17 13.81 6.97
CA ARG A 67 -12.75 14.65 5.92
C ARG A 67 -13.56 13.83 4.91
N ARG A 68 -12.98 12.71 4.41
CA ARG A 68 -13.67 11.83 3.45
C ARG A 68 -14.90 11.18 4.04
N LYS A 69 -14.81 10.64 5.26
CA LYS A 69 -15.98 10.07 5.97
C LYS A 69 -17.12 11.08 6.06
N LYS A 70 -16.82 12.36 6.36
CA LYS A 70 -17.83 13.42 6.41
C LYS A 70 -18.44 13.69 5.02
N LEU A 71 -17.63 13.81 3.98
CA LEU A 71 -18.10 14.05 2.61
C LEU A 71 -18.99 12.93 2.09
N LEU A 72 -18.62 11.66 2.35
CA LEU A 72 -19.44 10.50 1.97
C LEU A 72 -20.80 10.52 2.70
N ALA A 73 -20.78 10.81 4.00
CA ALA A 73 -21.99 10.89 4.82
C ALA A 73 -22.93 12.04 4.35
N GLU A 74 -22.39 13.21 4.05
CA GLU A 74 -23.16 14.36 3.54
C GLU A 74 -23.84 14.06 2.19
N ARG A 75 -23.23 13.21 1.36
CA ARG A 75 -23.80 12.76 0.08
C ARG A 75 -24.60 11.46 0.18
N MET A 76 -24.69 10.86 1.40
CA MET A 76 -25.36 9.57 1.66
C MET A 76 -24.87 8.45 0.74
N VAL A 77 -23.56 8.42 0.47
CA VAL A 77 -22.92 7.40 -0.37
C VAL A 77 -21.99 6.51 0.47
N GLN A 78 -21.82 5.25 0.01
CA GLN A 78 -21.15 4.22 0.81
C GLN A 78 -19.63 4.20 0.66
N ASN A 79 -19.10 4.65 -0.49
CA ASN A 79 -17.67 4.53 -0.79
C ASN A 79 -17.19 5.63 -1.75
N PHE A 80 -15.88 5.67 -1.92
CA PHE A 80 -15.16 6.61 -2.76
C PHE A 80 -15.59 6.57 -4.24
N GLU A 81 -15.81 5.39 -4.79
CA GLU A 81 -16.18 5.21 -6.20
C GLU A 81 -17.55 5.84 -6.48
N VAL A 82 -18.53 5.53 -5.64
CA VAL A 82 -19.87 6.09 -5.75
C VAL A 82 -19.85 7.61 -5.52
N TYR A 83 -19.06 8.09 -4.56
CA TYR A 83 -18.90 9.52 -4.34
C TYR A 83 -18.42 10.23 -5.61
N ASN A 84 -17.37 9.70 -6.26
CA ASN A 84 -16.80 10.31 -7.47
C ASN A 84 -17.73 10.25 -8.71
N GLN A 85 -18.75 9.38 -8.69
CA GLN A 85 -19.78 9.35 -9.75
C GLN A 85 -20.82 10.46 -9.61
N VAL A 86 -21.10 10.91 -8.37
CA VAL A 86 -22.19 11.86 -8.11
C VAL A 86 -21.69 13.24 -7.67
N ALA A 87 -20.41 13.40 -7.35
CA ALA A 87 -19.86 14.66 -6.88
C ALA A 87 -19.42 15.55 -8.05
N GLU A 88 -19.71 16.85 -7.97
CA GLU A 88 -19.19 17.85 -8.92
C GLU A 88 -17.65 17.94 -8.87
N LYS A 89 -17.08 17.78 -7.67
CA LYS A 89 -15.64 17.75 -7.44
C LYS A 89 -15.23 16.38 -6.94
N THR A 90 -14.51 15.66 -7.76
CA THR A 90 -14.00 14.32 -7.42
C THR A 90 -12.89 14.35 -6.37
N LEU A 91 -12.77 13.28 -5.62
CA LEU A 91 -11.65 13.04 -4.73
C LEU A 91 -10.55 12.29 -5.49
N LYS A 92 -9.29 12.67 -5.24
CA LYS A 92 -8.15 11.90 -5.76
C LYS A 92 -8.01 10.58 -5.01
N ALA A 93 -7.65 9.52 -5.71
CA ALA A 93 -7.13 8.33 -5.06
C ALA A 93 -5.78 8.64 -4.39
N ILE A 94 -5.52 8.04 -3.24
CA ILE A 94 -4.26 8.14 -2.53
C ILE A 94 -3.67 6.73 -2.45
N VAL A 95 -2.43 6.56 -2.89
CA VAL A 95 -1.66 5.32 -2.67
C VAL A 95 -0.53 5.62 -1.72
N ILE A 96 -0.52 4.90 -0.60
CA ILE A 96 0.56 4.93 0.39
C ILE A 96 1.43 3.72 0.12
N ALA A 97 2.62 3.98 -0.43
CA ALA A 97 3.61 2.98 -0.77
C ALA A 97 4.64 2.87 0.35
N ILE A 98 4.79 1.66 0.92
CA ILE A 98 5.68 1.41 2.04
C ILE A 98 6.73 0.38 1.59
N ASP A 99 7.97 0.80 1.41
CA ASP A 99 9.06 -0.15 1.18
C ASP A 99 9.66 -0.58 2.52
N ASN A 100 9.78 -1.91 2.72
CA ASN A 100 10.30 -2.51 3.94
C ASN A 100 9.42 -2.29 5.20
N TYR A 101 8.19 -2.80 5.16
CA TYR A 101 7.27 -2.77 6.31
C TYR A 101 7.83 -3.45 7.57
N ASP A 102 8.87 -4.28 7.42
CA ASP A 102 9.52 -5.00 8.53
C ASP A 102 9.94 -4.10 9.70
N VAL A 103 10.30 -2.84 9.41
CA VAL A 103 10.79 -1.88 10.42
C VAL A 103 9.68 -1.00 11.01
N VAL A 104 8.43 -1.13 10.57
CA VAL A 104 7.32 -0.29 11.09
C VAL A 104 7.14 -0.44 12.61
N LYS A 105 7.40 -1.63 13.15
CA LYS A 105 7.39 -1.86 14.60
C LYS A 105 8.40 -1.02 15.39
N GLU A 106 9.50 -0.59 14.75
CA GLU A 106 10.52 0.25 15.36
C GLU A 106 10.06 1.72 15.50
N LEU A 107 9.06 2.13 14.68
CA LEU A 107 8.40 3.42 14.81
C LEU A 107 7.40 3.49 15.97
N GLY A 108 7.19 2.36 16.67
CA GLY A 108 6.36 2.27 17.85
C GLY A 108 4.93 1.79 17.60
N TYR A 109 4.23 1.55 18.71
CA TYR A 109 2.87 0.99 18.70
C TYR A 109 1.86 1.88 17.93
N GLU A 110 1.98 3.19 18.04
CA GLU A 110 1.09 4.14 17.36
C GLU A 110 1.17 4.02 15.83
N ALA A 111 2.37 3.77 15.28
CA ALA A 111 2.56 3.55 13.85
C ALA A 111 1.89 2.24 13.40
N GLU A 112 2.06 1.15 14.15
CA GLU A 112 1.39 -0.12 13.84
C GLU A 112 -0.14 0.02 13.89
N GLU A 113 -0.68 0.69 14.90
CA GLU A 113 -2.11 0.94 15.03
C GLU A 113 -2.65 1.81 13.89
N PHE A 114 -1.90 2.85 13.50
CA PHE A 114 -2.22 3.69 12.37
C PHE A 114 -2.36 2.88 11.08
N PHE A 115 -1.38 2.04 10.73
CA PHE A 115 -1.43 1.21 9.53
C PHE A 115 -2.49 0.13 9.60
N GLN A 116 -2.75 -0.43 10.78
CA GLN A 116 -3.85 -1.38 10.98
C GLN A 116 -5.21 -0.74 10.69
N LYS A 117 -5.48 0.45 11.22
CA LYS A 117 -6.72 1.19 10.94
C LYS A 117 -6.82 1.58 9.48
N LEU A 118 -5.72 2.06 8.90
CA LEU A 118 -5.66 2.47 7.51
C LEU A 118 -5.92 1.30 6.55
N SER A 119 -5.31 0.14 6.78
CA SER A 119 -5.52 -1.07 5.95
C SER A 119 -6.97 -1.58 6.00
N ARG A 120 -7.68 -1.35 7.12
CA ARG A 120 -9.08 -1.74 7.27
C ARG A 120 -10.04 -0.75 6.60
N ASP A 121 -9.84 0.55 6.87
CA ASP A 121 -10.83 1.59 6.54
C ASP A 121 -10.50 2.33 5.24
N GLY A 122 -9.25 2.32 4.80
CA GLY A 122 -8.75 3.19 3.74
C GLY A 122 -9.37 2.93 2.36
N THR A 123 -9.51 1.65 1.98
CA THR A 123 -9.96 1.26 0.63
C THR A 123 -11.32 1.87 0.29
N GLY A 124 -12.30 1.79 1.18
CA GLY A 124 -13.62 2.38 0.97
C GLY A 124 -13.61 3.91 0.87
N LEU A 125 -12.52 4.54 1.29
CA LEU A 125 -12.30 5.98 1.23
C LEU A 125 -11.38 6.41 0.06
N GLY A 126 -10.97 5.47 -0.81
CA GLY A 126 -10.02 5.75 -1.89
C GLY A 126 -8.59 5.99 -1.40
N ILE A 127 -8.21 5.41 -0.25
CA ILE A 127 -6.85 5.44 0.29
C ILE A 127 -6.34 4.00 0.34
N TYR A 128 -5.38 3.69 -0.49
CA TYR A 128 -4.86 2.36 -0.71
C TYR A 128 -3.46 2.22 -0.12
N MET A 129 -3.12 1.03 0.35
CA MET A 129 -1.77 0.69 0.80
C MET A 129 -1.14 -0.32 -0.14
N ALA A 130 0.12 -0.09 -0.49
CA ALA A 130 1.00 -1.04 -1.16
C ALA A 130 2.27 -1.18 -0.32
N ALA A 131 2.51 -2.37 0.22
CA ALA A 131 3.63 -2.57 1.13
C ALA A 131 4.52 -3.73 0.67
N THR A 132 5.83 -3.58 0.83
CA THR A 132 6.79 -4.67 0.70
C THR A 132 7.28 -5.12 2.07
N ALA A 133 7.53 -6.40 2.21
CA ALA A 133 8.13 -6.99 3.40
C ALA A 133 9.13 -8.08 3.02
N THR A 134 10.04 -8.39 3.93
CA THR A 134 11.01 -9.48 3.75
C THR A 134 10.51 -10.78 4.38
N ARG A 135 9.70 -10.66 5.43
CA ARG A 135 9.20 -11.78 6.23
C ARG A 135 7.69 -11.85 6.17
N SER A 136 7.15 -13.06 6.19
CA SER A 136 5.70 -13.30 6.23
C SER A 136 5.03 -12.72 7.49
N ASN A 137 5.78 -12.63 8.61
CA ASN A 137 5.34 -12.10 9.90
C ASN A 137 5.71 -10.64 10.16
N ALA A 138 6.08 -9.87 9.13
CA ALA A 138 6.41 -8.45 9.26
C ALA A 138 5.24 -7.60 9.79
N MET A 139 4.02 -8.04 9.53
CA MET A 139 2.78 -7.36 9.91
C MET A 139 2.02 -8.17 10.96
N LYS A 140 1.28 -7.48 11.83
CA LYS A 140 0.26 -8.14 12.66
C LYS A 140 -0.76 -8.84 11.75
N TYR A 141 -1.24 -10.01 12.19
CA TYR A 141 -2.20 -10.82 11.44
C TYR A 141 -3.45 -10.03 11.01
N SER A 142 -3.94 -9.14 11.89
CA SER A 142 -5.07 -8.26 11.60
C SER A 142 -4.80 -7.27 10.45
N THR A 143 -3.60 -6.73 10.36
CA THR A 143 -3.17 -5.86 9.25
C THR A 143 -2.98 -6.67 7.97
N TYR A 144 -2.29 -7.81 8.08
CA TYR A 144 -2.00 -8.70 6.95
C TYR A 144 -3.26 -9.18 6.22
N ASN A 145 -4.31 -9.52 6.97
CA ASN A 145 -5.57 -10.02 6.40
C ASN A 145 -6.37 -8.95 5.64
N ASN A 146 -6.11 -7.67 5.90
CA ASN A 146 -6.74 -6.58 5.16
C ASN A 146 -6.17 -6.43 3.74
N PHE A 147 -4.98 -6.97 3.46
CA PHE A 147 -4.44 -7.04 2.10
C PHE A 147 -5.06 -8.20 1.32
N LYS A 148 -5.96 -7.88 0.40
CA LYS A 148 -6.64 -8.89 -0.44
C LYS A 148 -5.71 -9.47 -1.51
N ASN A 149 -4.85 -8.63 -2.07
CA ASN A 149 -3.89 -9.01 -3.10
C ASN A 149 -2.52 -9.17 -2.48
N LYS A 150 -1.86 -10.29 -2.78
CA LYS A 150 -0.57 -10.66 -2.22
C LYS A 150 0.34 -11.16 -3.32
N VAL A 151 1.59 -10.73 -3.28
CA VAL A 151 2.60 -11.13 -4.25
C VAL A 151 3.79 -11.73 -3.49
N ALA A 152 4.15 -12.96 -3.83
CA ALA A 152 5.32 -13.64 -3.30
C ALA A 152 6.39 -13.73 -4.38
N GLY A 153 7.56 -13.13 -4.13
CA GLY A 153 8.78 -13.44 -4.85
C GLY A 153 9.32 -14.81 -4.44
N TYR A 154 10.52 -15.15 -4.88
CA TYR A 154 11.17 -16.36 -4.43
C TYR A 154 11.43 -16.33 -2.91
N LEU A 155 11.03 -17.38 -2.22
CA LEU A 155 11.22 -17.59 -0.79
C LEU A 155 11.93 -18.91 -0.58
N PHE A 156 12.91 -18.95 0.33
CA PHE A 156 13.64 -20.18 0.65
C PHE A 156 12.75 -21.21 1.36
N ASP A 157 11.78 -20.75 2.15
CA ASP A 157 10.87 -21.61 2.90
C ASP A 157 9.50 -21.68 2.19
N GLU A 158 9.12 -22.88 1.75
CA GLU A 158 7.81 -23.13 1.15
C GLU A 158 6.65 -22.89 2.12
N SER A 159 6.89 -23.00 3.44
CA SER A 159 5.86 -22.71 4.43
C SER A 159 5.46 -21.25 4.40
N ASP A 160 6.41 -20.33 4.22
CA ASP A 160 6.16 -18.90 4.05
C ASP A 160 5.35 -18.61 2.78
N LEU A 161 5.63 -19.34 1.70
CA LEU A 161 4.84 -19.22 0.48
C LEU A 161 3.37 -19.57 0.73
N HIS A 162 3.12 -20.69 1.41
CA HIS A 162 1.74 -21.11 1.74
C HIS A 162 1.01 -20.10 2.63
N VAL A 163 1.73 -19.42 3.53
CA VAL A 163 1.16 -18.32 4.31
C VAL A 163 0.73 -17.15 3.42
N ILE A 164 1.52 -16.80 2.41
CA ILE A 164 1.28 -15.63 1.56
C ILE A 164 0.20 -15.91 0.52
N VAL A 165 0.37 -16.94 -0.30
CA VAL A 165 -0.54 -17.20 -1.44
C VAL A 165 -1.54 -18.32 -1.18
N GLY A 166 -1.33 -19.13 -0.13
CA GLY A 166 -2.12 -20.33 0.14
C GLY A 166 -1.59 -21.55 -0.61
N ARG A 167 -2.32 -22.66 -0.55
CA ARG A 167 -1.97 -23.87 -1.31
C ARG A 167 -2.13 -23.61 -2.81
N SER A 168 -1.12 -23.94 -3.58
CA SER A 168 -1.05 -23.68 -5.01
C SER A 168 -0.36 -24.88 -5.71
N SER A 169 -0.75 -25.16 -6.93
CA SER A 169 -0.06 -26.14 -7.81
C SER A 169 1.21 -25.55 -8.45
N TYR A 170 1.43 -24.25 -8.30
CA TYR A 170 2.61 -23.60 -8.85
C TYR A 170 3.81 -23.76 -7.93
N SER A 171 4.92 -24.25 -8.46
CA SER A 171 6.21 -24.26 -7.77
C SER A 171 6.92 -22.91 -7.93
N GLN A 172 7.72 -22.56 -6.93
CA GLN A 172 8.62 -21.42 -7.03
C GLN A 172 9.85 -21.77 -7.89
N SER A 173 10.40 -20.75 -8.52
CA SER A 173 11.73 -20.84 -9.15
C SER A 173 12.49 -19.54 -8.87
N GLU A 174 13.80 -19.66 -8.64
CA GLU A 174 14.68 -18.50 -8.41
C GLU A 174 14.99 -17.78 -9.73
N ILE A 175 13.93 -17.28 -10.37
CA ILE A 175 14.06 -16.48 -11.59
C ILE A 175 13.76 -15.03 -11.24
N LYS A 176 14.70 -14.13 -11.52
CA LYS A 176 14.54 -12.70 -11.27
C LYS A 176 13.32 -12.15 -12.00
N GLY A 177 12.43 -11.52 -11.28
CA GLY A 177 11.18 -10.95 -11.81
C GLY A 177 10.00 -11.90 -11.81
N ARG A 178 10.21 -13.21 -11.62
CA ARG A 178 9.10 -14.18 -11.51
C ARG A 178 8.51 -14.15 -10.10
N THR A 179 7.19 -14.06 -10.01
CA THR A 179 6.45 -13.99 -8.75
C THR A 179 5.18 -14.82 -8.82
N LEU A 180 4.68 -15.24 -7.65
CA LEU A 180 3.32 -15.76 -7.52
C LEU A 180 2.43 -14.63 -7.00
N ILE A 181 1.31 -14.43 -7.64
CA ILE A 181 0.31 -13.45 -7.23
C ILE A 181 -0.97 -14.15 -6.78
N LYS A 182 -1.47 -13.75 -5.62
CA LYS A 182 -2.83 -14.07 -5.18
C LYS A 182 -3.72 -12.85 -5.41
N TYR A 183 -4.65 -13.01 -6.35
CA TYR A 183 -5.60 -11.96 -6.72
C TYR A 183 -7.00 -12.53 -6.76
N ASN A 184 -7.95 -11.93 -6.03
CA ASN A 184 -9.34 -12.41 -5.92
C ASN A 184 -9.46 -13.90 -5.56
N GLY A 185 -8.56 -14.40 -4.70
CA GLY A 185 -8.55 -15.79 -4.26
C GLY A 185 -7.87 -16.77 -5.22
N LEU A 186 -7.55 -16.37 -6.43
CA LEU A 186 -6.83 -17.17 -7.42
C LEU A 186 -5.32 -16.92 -7.31
N VAL A 187 -4.54 -17.96 -7.52
CA VAL A 187 -3.07 -17.89 -7.59
C VAL A 187 -2.63 -18.05 -9.03
N SER A 188 -1.73 -17.20 -9.46
CA SER A 188 -1.13 -17.27 -10.81
C SER A 188 0.34 -16.89 -10.76
N VAL A 189 1.08 -17.25 -11.81
CA VAL A 189 2.48 -16.85 -12.03
C VAL A 189 2.50 -15.55 -12.83
N MET A 190 3.34 -14.62 -12.40
CA MET A 190 3.61 -13.38 -13.11
C MET A 190 5.12 -13.25 -13.38
#